data_24d659b8226c981151a316598b0c7d23
#
_entry.id   24d659b8226c981151a316598b0c7d23
#
_cell.length_a   1.000
_cell.length_b   1.000
_cell.length_c   1.000
_cell.angle_alpha   90.00
_cell.angle_beta   90.00
_cell.angle_gamma   90.00
#
_symmetry.space_group_name_H-M   'P 1'
#
loop_
_entity.id
_entity.type
_entity.pdbx_description
1 polymer ?
#
loop_
_entity_poly.entity_id
_entity_poly.type
_entity_poly.pdbx_seq_one_letter_code
_entity_poly.pdbx_strand_id
1 'polypeptide(L)'
;MYSHLEVEEGTYIPYDPALYPQDNAQRHLVEVKAPKAGARQFVFDESYPYIDRSLGYRLQRNIIGPLFLWLVVYPLNRLKYGLRIEGRGNLRRWRKELKGGAVAVCNHVYQFDAVCVKQALSWWRHIWIPMYAKHFNGGQYWFVRYVGGIPVPEKRSGMRKFDEAFDHYHSRGEHVLVFPEEVRWDWYEPIRPFRKGAFTMAYKWGCPVVPLAISYRERKGLYRLFGPKEMPTVTIRVGEPLMPDTTKPRKEETERLRAEAHTAMVRLAGIRHNPWEAVPDDELKIEN
;
A
#
# COMPACT_ATOMS: atom_id res chain seq x y z
N MET A 1 -23.61 16.19 3.02
CA MET A 1 -22.90 16.70 1.82
C MET A 1 -21.44 16.89 2.23
N TYR A 2 -20.53 16.30 1.54
CA TYR A 2 -19.09 16.37 1.84
C TYR A 2 -18.52 17.72 1.37
N SER A 3 -18.77 18.76 2.15
CA SER A 3 -18.47 20.15 1.74
C SER A 3 -16.99 20.48 1.54
N HIS A 4 -16.11 19.60 1.99
CA HIS A 4 -14.64 19.73 1.89
C HIS A 4 -14.03 18.85 0.79
N LEU A 5 -14.86 18.10 0.06
CA LEU A 5 -14.45 17.23 -1.03
C LEU A 5 -15.21 17.58 -2.31
N GLU A 6 -14.47 17.92 -3.36
CA GLU A 6 -14.98 17.98 -4.71
C GLU A 6 -14.39 16.82 -5.51
N VAL A 7 -15.25 15.97 -6.05
CA VAL A 7 -14.86 14.81 -6.84
C VAL A 7 -15.47 14.90 -8.24
N GLU A 8 -14.91 14.16 -9.16
CA GLU A 8 -15.45 14.04 -10.50
C GLU A 8 -16.86 13.44 -10.48
N GLU A 9 -17.71 13.88 -11.41
CA GLU A 9 -19.06 13.36 -11.56
C GLU A 9 -19.04 11.83 -11.72
N GLY A 10 -19.93 11.15 -10.99
CA GLY A 10 -20.02 9.68 -10.99
C GLY A 10 -19.08 8.97 -10.04
N THR A 11 -18.22 9.68 -9.30
CA THR A 11 -17.43 9.08 -8.23
C THR A 11 -18.32 8.86 -6.99
N TYR A 12 -18.29 7.65 -6.46
CA TYR A 12 -18.99 7.31 -5.22
C TYR A 12 -18.07 7.49 -4.02
N ILE A 13 -18.49 8.31 -3.06
CA ILE A 13 -17.74 8.57 -1.83
C ILE A 13 -18.51 7.98 -0.65
N PRO A 14 -18.08 6.84 -0.08
CA PRO A 14 -18.70 6.27 1.10
C PRO A 14 -18.19 6.93 2.41
N TYR A 15 -17.59 8.09 2.30
CA TYR A 15 -16.97 8.81 3.41
C TYR A 15 -17.98 9.60 4.21
N ASP A 16 -18.07 9.33 5.51
CA ASP A 16 -18.79 10.15 6.48
C ASP A 16 -17.78 10.95 7.33
N PRO A 17 -17.74 12.29 7.21
CA PRO A 17 -16.82 13.12 7.96
C PRO A 17 -16.90 12.93 9.48
N ALA A 18 -18.09 12.56 10.01
CA ALA A 18 -18.29 12.37 11.45
C ALA A 18 -17.58 11.14 12.00
N LEU A 19 -17.22 10.18 11.15
CA LEU A 19 -16.58 8.93 11.55
C LEU A 19 -15.05 9.04 11.65
N TYR A 20 -14.45 10.13 11.15
CA TYR A 20 -13.01 10.25 11.04
C TYR A 20 -12.49 11.53 11.68
N PRO A 21 -11.35 11.46 12.37
CA PRO A 21 -10.71 12.65 12.91
C PRO A 21 -10.38 13.65 11.80
N GLN A 22 -10.63 14.91 12.07
CA GLN A 22 -10.22 15.99 11.17
C GLN A 22 -8.75 16.38 11.38
N ASP A 23 -8.18 15.91 12.48
CA ASP A 23 -6.80 16.16 12.86
C ASP A 23 -5.90 15.00 12.44
N ASN A 24 -4.77 15.33 11.82
CA ASN A 24 -3.77 14.39 11.38
C ASN A 24 -3.04 13.68 12.55
N ALA A 25 -3.07 14.25 13.75
CA ALA A 25 -2.50 13.64 14.97
C ALA A 25 -3.26 12.37 15.40
N GLN A 26 -4.55 12.28 15.10
CA GLN A 26 -5.39 11.13 15.48
C GLN A 26 -5.43 10.04 14.40
N ARG A 27 -4.28 9.66 13.87
CA ARG A 27 -4.19 8.69 12.76
C ARG A 27 -4.57 7.26 13.11
N HIS A 28 -4.62 6.91 14.39
CA HIS A 28 -4.75 5.52 14.86
C HIS A 28 -6.21 5.10 15.08
N LEU A 29 -7.03 5.15 14.03
CA LEU A 29 -8.44 4.70 14.11
C LEU A 29 -8.61 3.19 14.10
N VAL A 30 -7.64 2.44 13.63
CA VAL A 30 -7.77 0.98 13.54
C VAL A 30 -7.19 0.34 14.79
N GLU A 31 -8.05 -0.04 15.71
CA GLU A 31 -7.70 -0.98 16.78
C GLU A 31 -7.36 -2.34 16.15
N VAL A 32 -6.08 -2.68 16.17
CA VAL A 32 -5.69 -4.05 15.84
C VAL A 32 -6.09 -4.93 17.02
N LYS A 33 -7.10 -5.78 16.81
CA LYS A 33 -7.58 -6.72 17.82
C LYS A 33 -6.41 -7.49 18.42
N ALA A 34 -6.37 -7.57 19.73
CA ALA A 34 -5.38 -8.38 20.45
C ALA A 34 -5.35 -9.82 19.90
N PRO A 35 -4.20 -10.46 19.82
CA PRO A 35 -4.10 -11.85 19.40
C PRO A 35 -4.99 -12.72 20.30
N LYS A 36 -5.64 -13.72 19.70
CA LYS A 36 -6.41 -14.71 20.49
C LYS A 36 -5.49 -15.41 21.47
N ALA A 37 -5.99 -15.72 22.66
CA ALA A 37 -5.25 -16.49 23.64
C ALA A 37 -4.71 -17.79 23.02
N GLY A 38 -3.43 -18.09 23.23
CA GLY A 38 -2.74 -19.26 22.62
C GLY A 38 -2.25 -19.06 21.18
N ALA A 39 -2.48 -17.90 20.55
CA ALA A 39 -1.91 -17.61 19.24
C ALA A 39 -0.38 -17.49 19.31
N ARG A 40 0.30 -18.06 18.30
CA ARG A 40 1.75 -17.94 18.19
C ARG A 40 2.14 -16.45 18.08
N GLN A 41 2.99 -16.01 18.97
CA GLN A 41 3.58 -14.68 18.94
C GLN A 41 5.01 -14.78 18.43
N PHE A 42 5.34 -13.92 17.47
CA PHE A 42 6.69 -13.78 16.95
C PHE A 42 7.31 -12.50 17.50
N VAL A 43 8.60 -12.58 17.81
CA VAL A 43 9.41 -11.40 18.12
C VAL A 43 10.12 -10.99 16.83
N PHE A 44 9.94 -9.73 16.44
CA PHE A 44 10.53 -9.18 15.21
C PHE A 44 11.71 -8.29 15.56
N ASP A 45 12.83 -8.93 15.90
CA ASP A 45 14.12 -8.32 16.19
C ASP A 45 15.18 -8.84 15.22
N GLU A 46 16.46 -8.74 15.59
CA GLU A 46 17.57 -9.22 14.78
C GLU A 46 17.62 -10.75 14.59
N SER A 47 16.89 -11.52 15.39
CA SER A 47 16.81 -12.98 15.27
C SER A 47 15.79 -13.44 14.21
N TYR A 48 14.86 -12.58 13.84
CA TYR A 48 13.83 -12.91 12.85
C TYR A 48 14.42 -13.05 11.43
N PRO A 49 14.06 -14.13 10.69
CA PRO A 49 14.58 -14.35 9.34
C PRO A 49 13.81 -13.51 8.31
N TYR A 50 14.13 -12.20 8.21
CA TYR A 50 13.52 -11.30 7.21
C TYR A 50 13.76 -11.77 5.78
N ILE A 51 14.88 -12.46 5.53
CA ILE A 51 15.17 -13.16 4.28
C ILE A 51 15.10 -14.66 4.56
N ASP A 52 13.94 -15.26 4.28
CA ASP A 52 13.75 -16.69 4.46
C ASP A 52 14.16 -17.44 3.19
N ARG A 53 15.23 -18.24 3.30
CA ARG A 53 15.80 -19.04 2.22
C ARG A 53 15.36 -20.51 2.25
N SER A 54 14.51 -20.91 3.19
CA SER A 54 14.06 -22.29 3.33
C SER A 54 13.33 -22.77 2.06
N LEU A 55 13.52 -24.03 1.71
CA LEU A 55 12.85 -24.62 0.54
C LEU A 55 11.33 -24.54 0.64
N GLY A 56 10.78 -24.81 1.82
CA GLY A 56 9.34 -24.72 2.08
C GLY A 56 8.79 -23.33 1.80
N TYR A 57 9.46 -22.28 2.30
CA TYR A 57 9.05 -20.89 2.04
C TYR A 57 9.18 -20.53 0.56
N ARG A 58 10.26 -20.96 -0.10
CA ARG A 58 10.46 -20.70 -1.54
C ARG A 58 9.36 -21.35 -2.38
N LEU A 59 8.97 -22.59 -2.07
CA LEU A 59 7.86 -23.28 -2.73
C LEU A 59 6.54 -22.53 -2.53
N GLN A 60 6.25 -22.17 -1.29
CA GLN A 60 5.05 -21.42 -0.94
C GLN A 60 5.00 -20.05 -1.64
N ARG A 61 6.10 -19.30 -1.62
CA ARG A 61 6.18 -17.97 -2.22
C ARG A 61 6.10 -17.99 -3.74
N ASN A 62 6.77 -18.96 -4.40
CA ASN A 62 6.94 -18.94 -5.84
C ASN A 62 5.86 -19.71 -6.60
N ILE A 63 5.20 -20.67 -5.94
CA ILE A 63 4.22 -21.55 -6.57
C ILE A 63 2.87 -21.48 -5.88
N ILE A 64 2.77 -21.87 -4.61
CA ILE A 64 1.49 -22.04 -3.91
C ILE A 64 0.79 -20.67 -3.75
N GLY A 65 1.51 -19.66 -3.28
CA GLY A 65 0.97 -18.31 -3.07
C GLY A 65 0.47 -17.68 -4.36
N PRO A 66 1.28 -17.58 -5.43
CA PRO A 66 0.83 -17.07 -6.73
C PRO A 66 -0.37 -17.84 -7.31
N LEU A 67 -0.40 -19.17 -7.23
CA LEU A 67 -1.54 -19.96 -7.67
C LEU A 67 -2.81 -19.64 -6.86
N PHE A 68 -2.69 -19.57 -5.54
CA PHE A 68 -3.81 -19.21 -4.67
C PHE A 68 -4.32 -17.78 -4.97
N LEU A 69 -3.42 -16.81 -5.11
CA LEU A 69 -3.80 -15.46 -5.47
C LEU A 69 -4.50 -15.42 -6.82
N TRP A 70 -3.99 -16.12 -7.81
CA TRP A 70 -4.51 -16.09 -9.16
C TRP A 70 -5.85 -16.82 -9.30
N LEU A 71 -5.97 -18.01 -8.70
CA LEU A 71 -7.17 -18.85 -8.84
C LEU A 71 -8.31 -18.45 -7.90
N VAL A 72 -7.99 -17.90 -6.73
CA VAL A 72 -8.99 -17.62 -5.69
C VAL A 72 -9.13 -16.11 -5.45
N VAL A 73 -8.04 -15.45 -5.10
CA VAL A 73 -8.13 -14.07 -4.59
C VAL A 73 -8.43 -13.06 -5.70
N TYR A 74 -7.81 -13.18 -6.86
CA TYR A 74 -8.02 -12.24 -7.97
C TYR A 74 -9.42 -12.33 -8.60
N PRO A 75 -10.00 -13.50 -8.83
CA PRO A 75 -11.40 -13.62 -9.18
C PRO A 75 -12.32 -13.03 -8.11
N LEU A 76 -12.04 -13.32 -6.82
CA LEU A 76 -12.81 -12.79 -5.71
C LEU A 76 -12.76 -11.25 -5.64
N ASN A 77 -11.59 -10.64 -5.88
CA ASN A 77 -11.46 -9.19 -5.97
C ASN A 77 -12.35 -8.61 -7.06
N ARG A 78 -12.45 -9.28 -8.21
CA ARG A 78 -13.32 -8.84 -9.29
C ARG A 78 -14.80 -8.99 -8.97
N LEU A 79 -15.20 -10.09 -8.35
CA LEU A 79 -16.60 -10.39 -8.05
C LEU A 79 -17.07 -9.60 -6.81
N LYS A 80 -16.37 -9.74 -5.68
CA LYS A 80 -16.77 -9.16 -4.41
C LYS A 80 -16.55 -7.64 -4.34
N TYR A 81 -15.38 -7.18 -4.77
CA TYR A 81 -15.01 -5.75 -4.70
C TYR A 81 -15.23 -5.02 -6.02
N GLY A 82 -15.68 -5.71 -7.08
CA GLY A 82 -15.87 -5.11 -8.39
C GLY A 82 -14.61 -4.44 -8.92
N LEU A 83 -13.43 -5.00 -8.61
CA LEU A 83 -12.15 -4.39 -8.89
C LEU A 83 -12.00 -4.04 -10.36
N ARG A 84 -11.82 -2.75 -10.65
CA ARG A 84 -11.41 -2.21 -11.94
C ARG A 84 -9.97 -1.71 -11.82
N ILE A 85 -9.16 -1.94 -12.84
CA ILE A 85 -7.78 -1.49 -12.88
C ILE A 85 -7.61 -0.65 -14.14
N GLU A 86 -7.19 0.59 -13.96
CA GLU A 86 -6.97 1.59 -15.00
C GLU A 86 -5.49 2.03 -15.00
N GLY A 87 -5.00 2.56 -16.11
CA GLY A 87 -3.62 3.09 -16.20
C GLY A 87 -2.50 2.05 -16.32
N ARG A 88 -2.79 0.75 -16.48
CA ARG A 88 -1.73 -0.28 -16.71
C ARG A 88 -0.85 -0.01 -17.92
N GLY A 89 -1.30 0.82 -18.85
CA GLY A 89 -0.50 1.28 -19.98
C GLY A 89 0.80 1.97 -19.54
N ASN A 90 0.76 2.68 -18.43
CA ASN A 90 1.93 3.35 -17.85
C ASN A 90 3.01 2.33 -17.48
N LEU A 91 2.66 1.20 -16.86
CA LEU A 91 3.62 0.15 -16.51
C LEU A 91 4.29 -0.46 -17.75
N ARG A 92 3.57 -0.55 -18.88
CA ARG A 92 4.12 -1.04 -20.15
C ARG A 92 5.02 -0.01 -20.81
N ARG A 93 4.61 1.28 -20.79
CA ARG A 93 5.38 2.39 -21.34
C ARG A 93 6.74 2.52 -20.63
N TRP A 94 6.75 2.42 -19.32
CA TRP A 94 7.93 2.58 -18.46
C TRP A 94 8.61 1.24 -18.07
N ARG A 95 8.38 0.19 -18.87
CA ARG A 95 8.85 -1.17 -18.54
C ARG A 95 10.37 -1.29 -18.38
N LYS A 96 11.13 -0.45 -19.06
CA LYS A 96 12.60 -0.45 -19.00
C LYS A 96 13.08 0.05 -17.65
N GLU A 97 12.56 1.18 -17.23
CA GLU A 97 12.85 1.84 -15.96
C GLU A 97 12.38 0.99 -14.76
N LEU A 98 11.22 0.34 -14.92
CA LEU A 98 10.64 -0.53 -13.91
C LEU A 98 11.29 -1.93 -13.83
N LYS A 99 12.18 -2.27 -14.76
CA LYS A 99 12.81 -3.59 -14.79
C LYS A 99 13.68 -3.86 -13.56
N GLY A 100 14.36 -2.84 -13.05
CA GLY A 100 15.20 -2.91 -11.86
C GLY A 100 14.44 -2.91 -10.52
N GLY A 101 13.11 -2.91 -10.55
CA GLY A 101 12.27 -2.74 -9.36
C GLY A 101 11.76 -1.30 -9.24
N ALA A 102 10.79 -1.09 -8.36
CA ALA A 102 10.20 0.22 -8.08
C ALA A 102 9.60 0.24 -6.69
N VAL A 103 9.45 1.43 -6.12
CA VAL A 103 8.62 1.65 -4.94
C VAL A 103 7.24 2.10 -5.39
N ALA A 104 6.24 1.25 -5.20
CA ALA A 104 4.84 1.60 -5.42
C ALA A 104 4.25 2.22 -4.15
N VAL A 105 3.46 3.28 -4.30
CA VAL A 105 2.77 3.94 -3.19
C VAL A 105 1.28 3.99 -3.47
N CYS A 106 0.46 3.73 -2.43
CA CYS A 106 -0.99 3.71 -2.55
C CYS A 106 -1.65 4.20 -1.25
N ASN A 107 -2.85 4.79 -1.33
CA ASN A 107 -3.65 5.09 -0.16
C ASN A 107 -4.16 3.82 0.53
N HIS A 108 -4.31 3.86 1.86
CA HIS A 108 -4.61 2.70 2.69
C HIS A 108 -6.05 2.75 3.21
N VAL A 109 -6.95 2.05 2.54
CA VAL A 109 -8.39 2.33 2.66
C VAL A 109 -9.29 1.12 2.88
N TYR A 110 -8.77 -0.11 2.80
CA TYR A 110 -9.53 -1.31 3.17
C TYR A 110 -8.64 -2.55 3.36
N GLN A 111 -9.21 -3.59 3.94
CA GLN A 111 -8.46 -4.76 4.42
C GLN A 111 -7.67 -5.50 3.32
N PHE A 112 -8.11 -5.47 2.06
CA PHE A 112 -7.49 -6.21 0.96
C PHE A 112 -6.87 -5.31 -0.11
N ASP A 113 -6.64 -4.03 0.19
CA ASP A 113 -6.04 -3.08 -0.75
C ASP A 113 -4.67 -3.54 -1.25
N ALA A 114 -3.82 -4.07 -0.37
CA ALA A 114 -2.51 -4.60 -0.74
C ALA A 114 -2.59 -5.69 -1.83
N VAL A 115 -3.59 -6.57 -1.75
CA VAL A 115 -3.77 -7.63 -2.73
C VAL A 115 -4.33 -7.09 -4.04
N CYS A 116 -5.22 -6.11 -3.98
CA CYS A 116 -5.75 -5.45 -5.16
C CYS A 116 -4.68 -4.63 -5.88
N VAL A 117 -3.83 -3.91 -5.13
CA VAL A 117 -2.67 -3.19 -5.69
C VAL A 117 -1.67 -4.16 -6.31
N LYS A 118 -1.38 -5.28 -5.63
CA LYS A 118 -0.54 -6.34 -6.20
C LYS A 118 -1.09 -6.83 -7.54
N GLN A 119 -2.39 -7.08 -7.64
CA GLN A 119 -3.06 -7.45 -8.87
C GLN A 119 -2.96 -6.36 -9.95
N ALA A 120 -2.94 -5.09 -9.58
CA ALA A 120 -2.77 -3.97 -10.50
C ALA A 120 -1.36 -3.86 -11.06
N LEU A 121 -0.34 -4.04 -10.22
CA LEU A 121 1.06 -3.87 -10.58
C LEU A 121 1.61 -5.04 -11.39
N SER A 122 1.44 -6.27 -10.91
CA SER A 122 2.03 -7.44 -11.56
C SER A 122 1.38 -8.74 -11.13
N TRP A 123 1.29 -9.67 -12.08
CA TRP A 123 0.76 -11.01 -11.84
C TRP A 123 1.84 -11.99 -11.37
N TRP A 124 3.10 -11.79 -11.74
CA TRP A 124 4.22 -12.72 -11.52
C TRP A 124 5.42 -12.16 -10.77
N ARG A 125 5.57 -10.83 -10.68
CA ARG A 125 6.64 -10.25 -9.87
C ARG A 125 6.28 -10.27 -8.41
N HIS A 126 7.27 -10.56 -7.58
CA HIS A 126 7.11 -10.41 -6.14
C HIS A 126 7.03 -8.93 -5.78
N ILE A 127 6.11 -8.63 -4.88
CA ILE A 127 5.91 -7.30 -4.33
C ILE A 127 6.00 -7.47 -2.82
N TRP A 128 6.89 -6.72 -2.21
CA TRP A 128 7.17 -6.78 -0.77
C TRP A 128 6.51 -5.60 -0.10
N ILE A 129 5.94 -5.83 1.08
CA ILE A 129 5.09 -4.86 1.76
C ILE A 129 5.54 -4.76 3.21
N PRO A 130 6.09 -3.62 3.66
CA PRO A 130 6.29 -3.39 5.08
C PRO A 130 4.93 -3.38 5.79
N MET A 131 4.78 -4.23 6.80
CA MET A 131 3.52 -4.38 7.52
C MET A 131 3.75 -4.38 9.02
N TYR A 132 2.80 -3.86 9.78
CA TYR A 132 2.85 -3.92 11.24
C TYR A 132 3.03 -5.35 11.75
N ALA A 133 3.92 -5.52 12.71
CA ALA A 133 4.22 -6.78 13.38
C ALA A 133 2.96 -7.53 13.87
N LYS A 134 1.96 -6.80 14.33
CA LYS A 134 0.68 -7.35 14.80
C LYS A 134 -0.07 -8.17 13.74
N HIS A 135 0.11 -7.89 12.45
CA HIS A 135 -0.52 -8.68 11.38
C HIS A 135 0.08 -10.08 11.23
N PHE A 136 1.28 -10.30 11.75
CA PHE A 136 1.97 -11.60 11.73
C PHE A 136 1.66 -12.46 12.96
N ASN A 137 1.10 -11.86 14.00
CA ASN A 137 0.71 -12.56 15.21
C ASN A 137 -0.73 -13.06 15.09
N GLY A 138 -0.91 -14.37 14.98
CA GLY A 138 -2.23 -14.99 14.86
C GLY A 138 -2.42 -15.87 13.62
N GLY A 139 -3.68 -16.23 13.34
CA GLY A 139 -4.03 -17.17 12.27
C GLY A 139 -3.79 -16.70 10.84
N GLN A 140 -3.51 -15.41 10.64
CA GLN A 140 -3.30 -14.83 9.31
C GLN A 140 -1.82 -14.80 8.87
N TYR A 141 -0.91 -15.27 9.71
CA TYR A 141 0.54 -15.25 9.46
C TYR A 141 0.93 -15.75 8.07
N TRP A 142 0.40 -16.90 7.66
CA TRP A 142 0.70 -17.50 6.37
C TRP A 142 0.22 -16.65 5.20
N PHE A 143 -1.00 -16.13 5.29
CA PHE A 143 -1.57 -15.28 4.24
C PHE A 143 -0.76 -14.00 4.07
N VAL A 144 -0.43 -13.33 5.17
CA VAL A 144 0.37 -12.08 5.16
C VAL A 144 1.72 -12.31 4.50
N ARG A 145 2.39 -13.42 4.82
CA ARG A 145 3.65 -13.78 4.15
C ARG A 145 3.50 -14.09 2.66
N TYR A 146 2.42 -14.74 2.25
CA TYR A 146 2.17 -15.02 0.82
C TYR A 146 1.91 -13.77 0.00
N VAL A 147 1.25 -12.80 0.58
CA VAL A 147 1.04 -11.50 -0.04
C VAL A 147 2.35 -10.73 -0.22
N GLY A 148 3.40 -11.10 0.51
CA GLY A 148 4.72 -10.45 0.48
C GLY A 148 4.96 -9.53 1.67
N GLY A 149 4.20 -9.70 2.74
CA GLY A 149 4.39 -8.93 3.97
C GLY A 149 5.74 -9.20 4.62
N ILE A 150 6.42 -8.14 5.03
CA ILE A 150 7.62 -8.16 5.85
C ILE A 150 7.31 -7.37 7.13
N PRO A 151 7.46 -7.98 8.32
CA PRO A 151 7.12 -7.30 9.56
C PRO A 151 8.07 -6.14 9.83
N VAL A 152 7.49 -4.97 10.13
CA VAL A 152 8.28 -3.83 10.64
C VAL A 152 8.73 -4.18 12.06
N PRO A 153 10.03 -4.09 12.37
CA PRO A 153 10.54 -4.42 13.69
C PRO A 153 9.95 -3.52 14.79
N GLU A 154 9.63 -4.12 15.91
CA GLU A 154 9.23 -3.38 17.12
C GLU A 154 10.45 -2.84 17.89
N LYS A 155 11.62 -3.45 17.68
CA LYS A 155 12.88 -3.06 18.31
C LYS A 155 13.86 -2.50 17.27
N ARG A 156 14.60 -1.48 17.66
CA ARG A 156 15.66 -0.88 16.81
C ARG A 156 16.70 -1.90 16.34
N SER A 157 17.00 -2.94 17.13
CA SER A 157 17.94 -4.00 16.77
C SER A 157 17.56 -4.73 15.48
N GLY A 158 16.26 -4.89 15.20
CA GLY A 158 15.79 -5.52 13.98
C GLY A 158 15.86 -4.65 12.72
N MET A 159 15.93 -3.31 12.87
CA MET A 159 15.84 -2.38 11.73
C MET A 159 16.91 -2.61 10.67
N ARG A 160 18.14 -2.89 11.07
CA ARG A 160 19.22 -3.16 10.12
C ARG A 160 18.89 -4.36 9.22
N LYS A 161 18.45 -5.48 9.78
CA LYS A 161 18.06 -6.67 9.00
C LYS A 161 16.81 -6.49 8.17
N PHE A 162 15.89 -5.67 8.66
CA PHE A 162 14.72 -5.26 7.89
C PHE A 162 15.13 -4.47 6.64
N ASP A 163 16.00 -3.48 6.78
CA ASP A 163 16.50 -2.68 5.67
C ASP A 163 17.32 -3.54 4.68
N GLU A 164 18.19 -4.43 5.19
CA GLU A 164 18.95 -5.39 4.39
C GLU A 164 18.03 -6.31 3.59
N ALA A 165 16.87 -6.70 4.13
CA ALA A 165 15.91 -7.52 3.42
C ALA A 165 15.29 -6.79 2.23
N PHE A 166 14.90 -5.53 2.41
CA PHE A 166 14.38 -4.73 1.29
C PHE A 166 15.44 -4.44 0.24
N ASP A 167 16.69 -4.13 0.65
CA ASP A 167 17.83 -3.99 -0.27
C ASP A 167 18.04 -5.28 -1.08
N HIS A 168 17.98 -6.43 -0.42
CA HIS A 168 18.13 -7.74 -1.06
C HIS A 168 17.04 -8.00 -2.09
N TYR A 169 15.77 -7.73 -1.78
CA TYR A 169 14.67 -7.97 -2.70
C TYR A 169 14.68 -6.97 -3.85
N HIS A 170 14.96 -5.70 -3.58
CA HIS A 170 15.07 -4.70 -4.61
C HIS A 170 16.23 -5.00 -5.60
N SER A 171 17.41 -5.40 -5.11
CA SER A 171 18.55 -5.76 -5.97
C SER A 171 18.25 -6.91 -6.95
N ARG A 172 17.16 -7.67 -6.73
CA ARG A 172 16.65 -8.71 -7.62
C ARG A 172 15.62 -8.18 -8.64
N GLY A 173 15.38 -6.89 -8.66
CA GLY A 173 14.37 -6.24 -9.51
C GLY A 173 12.93 -6.43 -9.00
N GLU A 174 12.75 -6.79 -7.72
CA GLU A 174 11.44 -6.97 -7.11
C GLU A 174 10.89 -5.62 -6.64
N HIS A 175 9.56 -5.45 -6.64
CA HIS A 175 8.91 -4.20 -6.27
C HIS A 175 8.65 -4.15 -4.76
N VAL A 176 8.59 -2.93 -4.22
CA VAL A 176 8.14 -2.67 -2.85
C VAL A 176 6.86 -1.86 -2.91
N LEU A 177 5.83 -2.27 -2.18
CA LEU A 177 4.58 -1.52 -2.01
C LEU A 177 4.54 -0.94 -0.61
N VAL A 178 4.36 0.36 -0.53
CA VAL A 178 4.22 1.09 0.74
C VAL A 178 2.89 1.84 0.73
N PHE A 179 2.21 1.82 1.87
CA PHE A 179 1.09 2.71 2.15
C PHE A 179 1.62 3.89 2.98
N PRO A 180 1.96 5.01 2.34
CA PRO A 180 2.70 6.08 3.03
C PRO A 180 1.85 6.86 4.04
N GLU A 181 0.55 6.61 4.06
CA GLU A 181 -0.37 7.11 5.08
C GLU A 181 -0.25 6.37 6.42
N GLU A 182 0.54 5.27 6.49
CA GLU A 182 0.79 4.37 7.62
C GLU A 182 -0.42 3.58 8.08
N VAL A 183 -1.47 4.23 8.52
CA VAL A 183 -2.65 3.60 9.14
C VAL A 183 -3.78 3.52 8.13
N ARG A 184 -4.49 2.38 8.13
CA ARG A 184 -5.66 2.19 7.28
C ARG A 184 -6.85 2.92 7.87
N TRP A 185 -7.51 3.75 7.04
CA TRP A 185 -8.82 4.30 7.33
C TRP A 185 -9.83 3.70 6.35
N ASP A 186 -10.70 2.83 6.85
CA ASP A 186 -11.59 2.05 6.01
C ASP A 186 -12.55 2.96 5.23
N TRP A 187 -12.53 2.81 3.90
CA TRP A 187 -13.36 3.52 2.95
C TRP A 187 -13.20 5.05 2.92
N TYR A 188 -12.13 5.56 3.52
CA TYR A 188 -11.78 6.97 3.48
C TYR A 188 -11.21 7.35 2.13
N GLU A 189 -11.84 8.26 1.40
CA GLU A 189 -11.44 8.57 0.03
C GLU A 189 -10.37 9.66 -0.07
N PRO A 190 -10.35 10.72 0.75
CA PRO A 190 -9.30 11.72 0.69
C PRO A 190 -7.91 11.10 0.86
N ILE A 191 -6.92 11.66 0.14
CA ILE A 191 -5.54 11.24 0.24
C ILE A 191 -4.89 11.97 1.41
N ARG A 192 -4.52 11.24 2.44
CA ARG A 192 -3.90 11.79 3.66
C ARG A 192 -2.41 12.10 3.44
N PRO A 193 -1.78 12.91 4.30
CA PRO A 193 -0.35 13.22 4.21
C PRO A 193 0.53 11.97 4.29
N PHE A 194 1.64 12.00 3.56
CA PHE A 194 2.54 10.86 3.42
C PHE A 194 3.76 10.96 4.32
N ARG A 195 4.19 9.81 4.86
CA ARG A 195 5.49 9.65 5.49
C ARG A 195 6.58 9.45 4.44
N LYS A 196 7.79 9.89 4.75
CA LYS A 196 8.94 9.91 3.83
C LYS A 196 9.55 8.53 3.53
N GLY A 197 9.26 7.49 4.30
CA GLY A 197 9.95 6.19 4.23
C GLY A 197 10.04 5.61 2.82
N ALA A 198 8.93 5.55 2.09
CA ALA A 198 8.87 5.05 0.71
C ALA A 198 9.78 5.85 -0.24
N PHE A 199 9.77 7.16 -0.12
CA PHE A 199 10.52 8.07 -0.99
C PHE A 199 12.01 8.07 -0.67
N THR A 200 12.37 7.86 0.59
CA THR A 200 13.76 7.62 1.03
C THR A 200 14.31 6.32 0.45
N MET A 201 13.49 5.24 0.41
CA MET A 201 13.87 3.99 -0.25
C MET A 201 14.09 4.21 -1.75
N ALA A 202 13.17 4.89 -2.43
CA ALA A 202 13.29 5.18 -3.86
C ALA A 202 14.55 5.99 -4.20
N TYR A 203 14.84 7.03 -3.41
CA TYR A 203 16.08 7.80 -3.55
C TYR A 203 17.33 6.92 -3.33
N LYS A 204 17.36 6.13 -2.24
CA LYS A 204 18.48 5.23 -1.91
C LYS A 204 18.80 4.28 -3.06
N TRP A 205 17.79 3.76 -3.71
CA TRP A 205 17.94 2.77 -4.79
C TRP A 205 18.01 3.39 -6.18
N GLY A 206 17.79 4.68 -6.32
CA GLY A 206 17.70 5.34 -7.62
C GLY A 206 16.58 4.78 -8.49
N CYS A 207 15.51 4.27 -7.88
CA CYS A 207 14.42 3.58 -8.58
C CYS A 207 13.14 4.41 -8.65
N PRO A 208 12.26 4.15 -9.64
CA PRO A 208 11.01 4.89 -9.80
C PRO A 208 10.06 4.73 -8.61
N VAL A 209 9.31 5.81 -8.28
CA VAL A 209 8.11 5.77 -7.45
C VAL A 209 6.90 5.63 -8.36
N VAL A 210 6.09 4.58 -8.18
CA VAL A 210 4.84 4.37 -8.92
C VAL A 210 3.66 4.77 -8.05
N PRO A 211 3.00 5.90 -8.30
CA PRO A 211 1.80 6.29 -7.56
C PRO A 211 0.60 5.50 -8.04
N LEU A 212 -0.18 4.97 -7.09
CA LEU A 212 -1.46 4.34 -7.34
C LEU A 212 -2.52 4.96 -6.42
N ALA A 213 -3.73 5.10 -6.92
CA ALA A 213 -4.84 5.53 -6.09
C ALA A 213 -6.01 4.56 -6.16
N ILE A 214 -6.56 4.26 -5.01
CA ILE A 214 -7.84 3.56 -4.86
C ILE A 214 -8.91 4.60 -4.73
N SER A 215 -9.93 4.50 -5.58
CA SER A 215 -11.16 5.26 -5.52
C SER A 215 -12.37 4.32 -5.59
N TYR A 216 -13.55 4.85 -5.37
CA TYR A 216 -14.75 4.04 -5.20
C TYR A 216 -15.79 4.33 -6.27
N ARG A 217 -16.65 3.35 -6.48
CA ARG A 217 -17.82 3.45 -7.33
C ARG A 217 -19.01 2.85 -6.58
N GLU A 218 -20.17 3.42 -6.79
CA GLU A 218 -21.42 2.84 -6.28
C GLU A 218 -21.59 1.38 -6.75
N ARG A 219 -22.02 0.51 -5.83
CA ARG A 219 -22.28 -0.89 -6.12
C ARG A 219 -23.59 -1.04 -6.89
N LYS A 220 -23.50 -1.34 -8.18
CA LYS A 220 -24.65 -1.47 -9.10
C LYS A 220 -24.67 -2.84 -9.81
N GLY A 221 -25.82 -3.19 -10.37
CA GLY A 221 -26.01 -4.38 -11.20
C GLY A 221 -25.62 -5.68 -10.48
N LEU A 222 -24.93 -6.57 -11.17
CA LEU A 222 -24.54 -7.90 -10.66
C LEU A 222 -23.67 -7.83 -9.38
N TYR A 223 -22.95 -6.75 -9.17
CA TYR A 223 -22.12 -6.61 -7.97
C TYR A 223 -22.93 -6.57 -6.66
N ARG A 224 -24.21 -6.21 -6.72
CA ARG A 224 -25.13 -6.25 -5.56
C ARG A 224 -25.34 -7.65 -5.01
N LEU A 225 -25.09 -8.69 -5.83
CA LEU A 225 -25.23 -10.09 -5.42
C LEU A 225 -24.00 -10.62 -4.65
N PHE A 226 -22.85 -9.94 -4.73
CA PHE A 226 -21.58 -10.44 -4.23
C PHE A 226 -21.05 -9.72 -2.98
N GLY A 227 -21.84 -8.83 -2.38
CA GLY A 227 -21.42 -8.12 -1.16
C GLY A 227 -22.50 -7.21 -0.60
N PRO A 228 -22.28 -6.65 0.60
CA PRO A 228 -23.20 -5.71 1.21
C PRO A 228 -23.50 -4.53 0.27
N LYS A 229 -24.75 -4.06 0.27
CA LYS A 229 -25.19 -2.96 -0.61
C LYS A 229 -24.40 -1.67 -0.36
N GLU A 230 -24.06 -1.44 0.90
CA GLU A 230 -23.35 -0.26 1.40
C GLU A 230 -21.85 -0.27 1.03
N MET A 231 -21.31 -1.44 0.75
CA MET A 231 -19.89 -1.57 0.39
C MET A 231 -19.69 -1.15 -1.07
N PRO A 232 -18.84 -0.14 -1.34
CA PRO A 232 -18.58 0.31 -2.70
C PRO A 232 -17.83 -0.75 -3.52
N THR A 233 -17.78 -0.54 -4.82
CA THR A 233 -16.83 -1.22 -5.71
C THR A 233 -15.56 -0.38 -5.86
N VAL A 234 -14.44 -1.03 -6.13
CA VAL A 234 -13.11 -0.42 -6.09
C VAL A 234 -12.55 -0.19 -7.48
N THR A 235 -11.96 0.97 -7.70
CA THR A 235 -11.12 1.25 -8.87
C THR A 235 -9.70 1.56 -8.39
N ILE A 236 -8.70 0.92 -9.01
CA ILE A 236 -7.29 1.26 -8.83
C ILE A 236 -6.79 1.90 -10.11
N ARG A 237 -6.24 3.11 -9.99
CA ARG A 237 -5.58 3.80 -11.09
C ARG A 237 -4.07 3.82 -10.87
N VAL A 238 -3.35 3.43 -11.91
CA VAL A 238 -1.88 3.41 -11.92
C VAL A 238 -1.37 4.66 -12.62
N GLY A 239 -0.64 5.50 -11.90
CA GLY A 239 -0.05 6.71 -12.43
C GLY A 239 1.24 6.48 -13.23
N GLU A 240 1.79 7.56 -13.75
CA GLU A 240 3.12 7.55 -14.34
C GLU A 240 4.19 7.51 -13.24
N PRO A 241 5.25 6.72 -13.43
CA PRO A 241 6.35 6.67 -12.49
C PRO A 241 7.09 8.00 -12.36
N LEU A 242 7.42 8.36 -11.12
CA LEU A 242 8.24 9.53 -10.79
C LEU A 242 9.68 9.06 -10.60
N MET A 243 10.60 9.65 -11.35
CA MET A 243 12.02 9.29 -11.28
C MET A 243 12.73 10.14 -10.22
N PRO A 244 13.54 9.52 -9.32
CA PRO A 244 14.38 10.27 -8.39
C PRO A 244 15.58 10.89 -9.10
N ASP A 245 15.90 12.11 -8.72
CA ASP A 245 17.15 12.77 -9.08
C ASP A 245 18.19 12.57 -7.97
N THR A 246 19.01 11.56 -8.10
CA THR A 246 20.04 11.21 -7.09
C THR A 246 21.22 12.18 -7.06
N THR A 247 21.28 13.17 -7.95
CA THR A 247 22.28 14.25 -7.93
C THR A 247 21.93 15.33 -6.93
N LYS A 248 20.66 15.43 -6.54
CA LYS A 248 20.19 16.40 -5.54
C LYS A 248 20.39 15.91 -4.10
N PRO A 249 20.41 16.81 -3.11
CA PRO A 249 20.43 16.44 -1.72
C PRO A 249 19.25 15.53 -1.35
N ARG A 250 19.52 14.45 -0.61
CA ARG A 250 18.50 13.45 -0.24
C ARG A 250 17.24 14.04 0.38
N LYS A 251 17.38 15.01 1.30
CA LYS A 251 16.22 15.63 1.98
C LYS A 251 15.32 16.34 0.98
N GLU A 252 15.89 17.13 0.10
CA GLU A 252 15.16 17.90 -0.92
C GLU A 252 14.43 16.95 -1.88
N GLU A 253 15.15 15.98 -2.42
CA GLU A 253 14.59 15.07 -3.42
C GLU A 253 13.53 14.12 -2.86
N THR A 254 13.74 13.62 -1.65
CA THR A 254 12.73 12.81 -0.94
C THR A 254 11.44 13.60 -0.75
N GLU A 255 11.56 14.87 -0.40
CA GLU A 255 10.40 15.75 -0.20
C GLU A 255 9.68 16.06 -1.53
N ARG A 256 10.44 16.34 -2.60
CA ARG A 256 9.87 16.53 -3.94
C ARG A 256 9.07 15.30 -4.38
N LEU A 257 9.68 14.11 -4.30
CA LEU A 257 9.01 12.86 -4.67
C LEU A 257 7.74 12.62 -3.86
N ARG A 258 7.77 12.93 -2.55
CA ARG A 258 6.64 12.80 -1.64
C ARG A 258 5.48 13.70 -2.06
N ALA A 259 5.76 14.97 -2.29
CA ALA A 259 4.76 15.96 -2.68
C ALA A 259 4.18 15.67 -4.08
N GLU A 260 5.02 15.33 -5.05
CA GLU A 260 4.57 14.98 -6.40
C GLU A 260 3.73 13.69 -6.41
N ALA A 261 4.13 12.66 -5.65
CA ALA A 261 3.36 11.44 -5.53
C ALA A 261 1.98 11.69 -4.88
N HIS A 262 1.93 12.53 -3.82
CA HIS A 262 0.68 12.91 -3.20
C HIS A 262 -0.25 13.62 -4.20
N THR A 263 0.25 14.63 -4.89
CA THR A 263 -0.50 15.36 -5.93
C THR A 263 -0.98 14.43 -7.05
N ALA A 264 -0.11 13.51 -7.52
CA ALA A 264 -0.47 12.53 -8.53
C ALA A 264 -1.60 11.61 -8.05
N MET A 265 -1.54 11.16 -6.80
CA MET A 265 -2.55 10.28 -6.22
C MET A 265 -3.89 10.97 -6.00
N VAL A 266 -3.91 12.23 -5.60
CA VAL A 266 -5.13 13.06 -5.53
C VAL A 266 -5.81 13.13 -6.91
N ARG A 267 -5.02 13.41 -7.97
CA ARG A 267 -5.55 13.42 -9.36
C ARG A 267 -6.05 12.05 -9.81
N LEU A 268 -5.30 10.99 -9.52
CA LEU A 268 -5.69 9.61 -9.86
C LEU A 268 -6.95 9.16 -9.13
N ALA A 269 -7.18 9.63 -7.91
CA ALA A 269 -8.40 9.37 -7.17
C ALA A 269 -9.61 10.12 -7.75
N GLY A 270 -9.40 11.15 -8.58
CA GLY A 270 -10.45 12.00 -9.13
C GLY A 270 -10.89 13.10 -8.15
N ILE A 271 -10.08 13.43 -7.17
CA ILE A 271 -10.38 14.43 -6.14
C ILE A 271 -9.94 15.79 -6.65
N ARG A 272 -10.87 16.74 -6.78
CA ARG A 272 -10.57 18.13 -7.17
C ARG A 272 -10.02 18.94 -6.02
N HIS A 273 -10.57 18.73 -4.84
CA HIS A 273 -10.20 19.47 -3.63
C HIS A 273 -9.95 18.49 -2.49
N ASN A 274 -8.68 18.21 -2.21
CA ASN A 274 -8.30 17.33 -1.12
C ASN A 274 -8.23 18.13 0.18
N PRO A 275 -8.88 17.69 1.28
CA PRO A 275 -8.82 18.41 2.56
C PRO A 275 -7.45 18.35 3.22
N TRP A 276 -6.61 17.42 2.79
CA TRP A 276 -5.26 17.26 3.28
C TRP A 276 -4.26 17.80 2.26
N GLU A 277 -3.49 18.78 2.65
CA GLU A 277 -2.35 19.24 1.86
C GLU A 277 -1.17 18.26 1.99
N ALA A 278 -0.19 18.40 1.11
CA ALA A 278 1.06 17.65 1.22
C ALA A 278 1.94 18.30 2.29
N VAL A 279 1.61 18.08 3.57
CA VAL A 279 2.34 18.65 4.71
C VAL A 279 3.71 18.00 4.84
N PRO A 280 4.80 18.73 5.08
CA PRO A 280 6.12 18.18 5.36
C PRO A 280 6.12 17.17 6.50
N ASP A 281 6.98 16.13 6.39
CA ASP A 281 6.99 15.02 7.34
C ASP A 281 7.42 15.41 8.78
N ASP A 282 8.22 16.47 8.90
CA ASP A 282 8.65 17.06 10.17
C ASP A 282 7.50 17.82 10.89
N GLU A 283 6.49 18.27 10.16
CA GLU A 283 5.26 18.85 10.73
C GLU A 283 4.24 17.78 11.14
N LEU A 284 4.44 16.53 10.71
CA LEU A 284 3.60 15.40 11.08
C LEU A 284 4.03 14.83 12.44
N LYS A 285 4.24 15.68 13.44
CA LYS A 285 4.63 15.24 14.79
C LYS A 285 3.58 14.30 15.35
N ILE A 286 4.02 13.12 15.73
CA ILE A 286 3.28 12.24 16.62
C ILE A 286 3.61 12.73 18.02
N GLU A 287 2.65 13.27 18.73
CA GLU A 287 2.73 13.32 20.18
C GLU A 287 2.64 11.86 20.66
N ASN A 288 3.75 11.37 21.20
CA ASN A 288 3.84 10.03 21.81
C ASN A 288 3.12 9.99 23.13
#